data_ba3790557e1998c88331403894d1f2d4
#
_entry.id   ba3790557e1998c88331403894d1f2d4
#
_cell.length_a   1.000
_cell.length_b   1.000
_cell.length_c   1.000
_cell.angle_alpha   90.00
_cell.angle_beta   90.00
_cell.angle_gamma   90.00
#
_symmetry.space_group_name_H-M   'P 1'
#
loop_
_entity.id
_entity.type
_entity.pdbx_description
1 polymer ?
#
loop_
_entity_poly.entity_id
_entity_poly.type
_entity_poly.pdbx_seq_one_letter_code
_entity_poly.pdbx_strand_id
1 'polypeptide(L)'
;MLAAAPLLMAAGPAPRAHDFRFQSIEGGEIDLTAWRGKPLLVANTASFCGFAPQFAALQKLHETYAGRGLLLLGVPSNDFNQEAADNAAVKSFCEAEFGVEFPMAVISHVKGPQAHPFFAWAGAPKWNFFKYLVARDGQLLHIYPSQVEPDSPELTRAIEAALG
;
A
#
# COMPACT_ATOMS: atom_id res chain seq x y z
N MET A 1 36.48 -14.72 -40.15
CA MET A 1 35.88 -13.75 -39.25
C MET A 1 34.53 -14.30 -38.73
N LEU A 2 34.50 -14.80 -37.50
CA LEU A 2 33.24 -15.24 -36.88
C LEU A 2 32.59 -14.01 -36.22
N ALA A 3 31.41 -13.64 -36.70
CA ALA A 3 30.59 -12.61 -36.07
C ALA A 3 29.92 -13.20 -34.82
N ALA A 4 30.31 -12.72 -33.63
CA ALA A 4 29.63 -13.05 -32.40
C ALA A 4 28.23 -12.37 -32.38
N ALA A 5 27.19 -13.18 -32.40
CA ALA A 5 25.81 -12.69 -32.19
C ALA A 5 25.67 -12.18 -30.74
N PRO A 6 25.04 -11.02 -30.53
CA PRO A 6 24.78 -10.55 -29.18
C PRO A 6 23.80 -11.50 -28.49
N LEU A 7 24.20 -12.01 -27.33
CA LEU A 7 23.33 -12.79 -26.46
C LEU A 7 22.23 -11.81 -25.93
N LEU A 8 21.01 -11.92 -26.46
CA LEU A 8 19.84 -11.23 -25.89
C LEU A 8 19.58 -11.88 -24.53
N MET A 9 20.00 -11.20 -23.46
CA MET A 9 19.56 -11.57 -22.12
C MET A 9 18.06 -11.35 -22.05
N ALA A 10 17.30 -12.42 -21.92
CA ALA A 10 15.86 -12.32 -21.67
C ALA A 10 15.67 -11.55 -20.36
N ALA A 11 14.95 -10.42 -20.43
CA ALA A 11 14.55 -9.70 -19.24
C ALA A 11 13.70 -10.65 -18.37
N GLY A 12 14.01 -10.73 -17.06
CA GLY A 12 13.22 -11.52 -16.12
C GLY A 12 11.75 -11.07 -16.10
N PRO A 13 10.85 -11.86 -15.48
CA PRO A 13 9.44 -11.48 -15.41
C PRO A 13 9.28 -10.10 -14.75
N ALA A 14 8.31 -9.31 -15.23
CA ALA A 14 8.01 -8.00 -14.67
C ALA A 14 7.65 -8.11 -13.17
N PRO A 15 8.09 -7.17 -12.32
CA PRO A 15 7.81 -7.23 -10.88
C PRO A 15 6.31 -7.17 -10.61
N ARG A 16 5.89 -7.84 -9.54
CA ARG A 16 4.53 -7.87 -9.03
C ARG A 16 4.48 -7.24 -7.64
N ALA A 17 3.32 -6.80 -7.19
CA ALA A 17 3.19 -6.21 -5.86
C ALA A 17 3.70 -7.10 -4.73
N HIS A 18 3.50 -8.42 -4.86
CA HIS A 18 3.96 -9.40 -3.88
C HIS A 18 5.50 -9.57 -3.80
N ASP A 19 6.25 -8.95 -4.70
CA ASP A 19 7.72 -9.01 -4.66
C ASP A 19 8.35 -7.93 -3.75
N PHE A 20 7.52 -7.02 -3.23
CA PHE A 20 7.97 -5.93 -2.37
C PHE A 20 7.87 -6.26 -0.88
N ARG A 21 8.63 -5.51 -0.08
CA ARG A 21 8.70 -5.62 1.38
C ARG A 21 8.69 -4.24 2.00
N PHE A 22 8.09 -4.11 3.16
CA PHE A 22 8.06 -2.87 3.93
C PHE A 22 8.62 -3.11 5.33
N GLN A 23 9.27 -2.13 5.91
CA GLN A 23 9.59 -2.16 7.33
C GLN A 23 8.32 -1.91 8.14
N SER A 24 8.03 -2.76 9.11
CA SER A 24 6.84 -2.64 9.96
C SER A 24 7.04 -1.57 11.04
N ILE A 25 6.00 -0.78 11.30
CA ILE A 25 6.00 0.18 12.41
C ILE A 25 6.08 -0.53 13.78
N GLU A 26 5.68 -1.80 13.83
CA GLU A 26 5.80 -2.68 15.01
C GLU A 26 7.19 -3.31 15.17
N GLY A 27 8.09 -3.07 14.22
CA GLY A 27 9.37 -3.74 14.12
C GLY A 27 9.34 -4.95 13.19
N GLY A 28 10.49 -5.31 12.66
CA GLY A 28 10.59 -6.34 11.64
C GLY A 28 10.08 -5.91 10.28
N GLU A 29 9.68 -6.87 9.46
CA GLU A 29 9.38 -6.67 8.05
C GLU A 29 7.98 -7.20 7.69
N ILE A 30 7.27 -6.47 6.84
CA ILE A 30 6.04 -6.91 6.17
C ILE A 30 6.46 -7.39 4.78
N ASP A 31 6.64 -8.69 4.64
CA ASP A 31 7.02 -9.34 3.38
C ASP A 31 5.76 -9.71 2.61
N LEU A 32 5.48 -9.00 1.51
CA LEU A 32 4.28 -9.22 0.71
C LEU A 32 4.27 -10.58 0.00
N THR A 33 5.38 -11.29 -0.07
CA THR A 33 5.41 -12.66 -0.61
C THR A 33 4.50 -13.61 0.18
N ALA A 34 4.27 -13.35 1.47
CA ALA A 34 3.35 -14.11 2.32
C ALA A 34 1.88 -13.98 1.87
N TRP A 35 1.55 -12.96 1.08
CA TRP A 35 0.20 -12.73 0.53
C TRP A 35 0.04 -13.16 -0.93
N ARG A 36 0.97 -13.88 -1.50
CA ARG A 36 0.82 -14.44 -2.85
C ARG A 36 -0.48 -15.23 -2.95
N GLY A 37 -1.24 -15.00 -4.01
CA GLY A 37 -2.58 -15.58 -4.19
C GLY A 37 -3.70 -14.87 -3.45
N LYS A 38 -3.41 -13.74 -2.78
CA LYS A 38 -4.38 -12.92 -2.05
C LYS A 38 -4.31 -11.47 -2.52
N PRO A 39 -5.44 -10.73 -2.56
CA PRO A 39 -5.45 -9.33 -2.93
C PRO A 39 -4.85 -8.44 -1.83
N LEU A 40 -4.32 -7.29 -2.24
CA LEU A 40 -3.77 -6.26 -1.35
C LEU A 40 -4.49 -4.93 -1.58
N LEU A 41 -4.68 -4.16 -0.51
CA LEU A 41 -5.03 -2.75 -0.57
C LEU A 41 -3.96 -1.96 0.18
N VAL A 42 -3.17 -1.18 -0.55
CA VAL A 42 -2.13 -0.33 0.04
C VAL A 42 -2.60 1.11 0.01
N ALA A 43 -2.55 1.81 1.14
CA ALA A 43 -2.90 3.22 1.25
C ALA A 43 -1.72 4.02 1.80
N ASN A 44 -1.31 5.09 1.12
CA ASN A 44 -0.39 6.05 1.72
C ASN A 44 -1.17 6.99 2.64
N THR A 45 -0.66 7.21 3.83
CA THR A 45 -1.38 7.91 4.91
C THR A 45 -0.59 9.08 5.47
N ALA A 46 -1.28 9.98 6.18
CA ALA A 46 -0.69 11.03 6.98
C ALA A 46 -1.63 11.43 8.12
N SER A 47 -1.09 11.61 9.32
CA SER A 47 -1.85 11.86 10.55
C SER A 47 -2.59 13.19 10.56
N PHE A 48 -2.00 14.23 9.95
CA PHE A 48 -2.54 15.60 9.99
C PHE A 48 -3.17 16.03 8.65
N CYS A 49 -3.59 15.08 7.84
CA CYS A 49 -4.29 15.32 6.60
C CYS A 49 -5.79 15.50 6.84
N GLY A 50 -6.44 16.38 6.06
CA GLY A 50 -7.90 16.51 6.09
C GLY A 50 -8.66 15.22 5.77
N PHE A 51 -8.01 14.26 5.09
CA PHE A 51 -8.54 12.93 4.82
C PHE A 51 -8.25 11.89 5.94
N ALA A 52 -7.58 12.27 7.04
CA ALA A 52 -7.30 11.36 8.15
C ALA A 52 -8.53 10.62 8.72
N PRO A 53 -9.76 11.18 8.72
CA PRO A 53 -10.95 10.41 9.07
C PRO A 53 -11.14 9.11 8.28
N GLN A 54 -10.54 8.97 7.09
CA GLN A 54 -10.55 7.72 6.33
C GLN A 54 -9.84 6.56 7.04
N PHE A 55 -9.00 6.81 8.05
CA PHE A 55 -8.45 5.73 8.89
C PHE A 55 -9.55 4.85 9.50
N ALA A 56 -10.67 5.45 9.93
CA ALA A 56 -11.79 4.69 10.49
C ALA A 56 -12.42 3.75 9.45
N ALA A 57 -12.61 4.22 8.21
CA ALA A 57 -13.15 3.40 7.14
C ALA A 57 -12.15 2.32 6.68
N LEU A 58 -10.85 2.62 6.66
CA LEU A 58 -9.81 1.62 6.41
C LEU A 58 -9.80 0.53 7.47
N GLN A 59 -9.92 0.90 8.75
CA GLN A 59 -10.01 -0.08 9.85
C GLN A 59 -11.22 -0.99 9.68
N LYS A 60 -12.37 -0.43 9.31
CA LYS A 60 -13.57 -1.22 9.05
C LYS A 60 -13.41 -2.18 7.86
N LEU A 61 -12.70 -1.77 6.81
CA LEU A 61 -12.34 -2.68 5.71
C LEU A 61 -11.46 -3.83 6.20
N HIS A 62 -10.48 -3.53 7.03
CA HIS A 62 -9.60 -4.54 7.63
C HIS A 62 -10.42 -5.56 8.44
N GLU A 63 -11.29 -5.10 9.33
CA GLU A 63 -12.17 -5.97 10.13
C GLU A 63 -13.07 -6.85 9.27
N THR A 64 -13.58 -6.30 8.16
CA THR A 64 -14.50 -7.01 7.27
C THR A 64 -13.79 -8.06 6.41
N TYR A 65 -12.60 -7.74 5.89
CA TYR A 65 -11.98 -8.51 4.81
C TYR A 65 -10.70 -9.24 5.16
N ALA A 66 -10.05 -8.94 6.29
CA ALA A 66 -8.80 -9.62 6.66
C ALA A 66 -8.99 -11.15 6.79
N GLY A 67 -10.08 -11.59 7.41
CA GLY A 67 -10.42 -13.01 7.55
C GLY A 67 -10.74 -13.69 6.20
N ARG A 68 -11.04 -12.92 5.16
CA ARG A 68 -11.27 -13.40 3.79
C ARG A 68 -10.01 -13.34 2.91
N GLY A 69 -8.90 -12.87 3.46
CA GLY A 69 -7.61 -12.89 2.81
C GLY A 69 -7.12 -11.55 2.24
N LEU A 70 -7.85 -10.44 2.41
CA LEU A 70 -7.34 -9.11 2.05
C LEU A 70 -6.25 -8.68 3.02
N LEU A 71 -5.07 -8.33 2.51
CA LEU A 71 -4.14 -7.51 3.28
C LEU A 71 -4.44 -6.04 3.00
N LEU A 72 -4.71 -5.29 4.07
CA LEU A 72 -4.71 -3.83 4.06
C LEU A 72 -3.42 -3.36 4.71
N LEU A 73 -2.67 -2.50 4.01
CA LEU A 73 -1.39 -1.95 4.48
C LEU A 73 -1.42 -0.44 4.41
N GLY A 74 -1.25 0.23 5.55
CA GLY A 74 -1.03 1.66 5.63
C GLY A 74 0.45 2.00 5.50
N VAL A 75 0.77 3.01 4.71
CA VAL A 75 2.15 3.50 4.53
C VAL A 75 2.21 4.99 4.86
N PRO A 76 2.58 5.36 6.09
CA PRO A 76 2.72 6.75 6.48
C PRO A 76 3.80 7.45 5.65
N SER A 77 3.54 8.69 5.26
CA SER A 77 4.52 9.49 4.51
C SER A 77 4.42 10.97 4.86
N ASN A 78 5.58 11.61 5.02
CA ASN A 78 5.67 13.07 5.18
C ASN A 78 5.98 13.80 3.87
N ASP A 79 5.88 13.13 2.73
CA ASP A 79 6.20 13.74 1.43
C ASP A 79 5.23 14.86 1.03
N PHE A 80 4.09 14.96 1.71
CA PHE A 80 3.11 16.05 1.56
C PHE A 80 3.06 16.96 2.81
N ASN A 81 4.04 16.87 3.70
CA ASN A 81 4.21 17.70 4.91
C ASN A 81 3.02 17.66 5.88
N GLN A 82 2.37 16.50 6.01
CA GLN A 82 1.21 16.31 6.88
C GLN A 82 1.32 15.08 7.81
N GLU A 83 2.53 14.53 7.98
CA GLU A 83 2.73 13.39 8.86
C GLU A 83 3.38 13.81 10.19
N ALA A 84 3.20 12.99 11.23
CA ALA A 84 3.84 13.16 12.53
C ALA A 84 5.36 12.99 12.41
N ALA A 85 6.09 13.47 13.43
CA ALA A 85 7.54 13.62 13.38
C ALA A 85 8.30 12.28 13.33
N ASP A 86 7.74 11.23 13.92
CA ASP A 86 8.38 9.90 13.98
C ASP A 86 7.36 8.76 14.02
N ASN A 87 7.84 7.53 13.87
CA ASN A 87 7.00 6.34 13.83
C ASN A 87 6.20 6.10 15.12
N ALA A 88 6.76 6.42 16.28
CA ALA A 88 6.06 6.25 17.55
C ALA A 88 4.85 7.20 17.65
N ALA A 89 5.01 8.46 17.20
CA ALA A 89 3.93 9.42 17.15
C ALA A 89 2.84 9.02 16.16
N VAL A 90 3.20 8.50 14.96
CA VAL A 90 2.24 7.96 13.99
C VAL A 90 1.44 6.82 14.60
N LYS A 91 2.11 5.84 15.19
CA LYS A 91 1.47 4.68 15.82
C LYS A 91 0.49 5.12 16.91
N SER A 92 0.94 5.96 17.83
CA SER A 92 0.10 6.48 18.93
C SER A 92 -1.12 7.23 18.42
N PHE A 93 -0.97 8.06 17.41
CA PHE A 93 -2.07 8.80 16.79
C PHE A 93 -3.10 7.85 16.17
N CYS A 94 -2.66 6.92 15.34
CA CYS A 94 -3.55 5.99 14.64
C CYS A 94 -4.33 5.09 15.62
N GLU A 95 -3.67 4.59 16.66
CA GLU A 95 -4.30 3.75 17.69
C GLU A 95 -5.28 4.55 18.55
N ALA A 96 -4.86 5.71 19.05
CA ALA A 96 -5.68 6.51 19.97
C ALA A 96 -6.90 7.14 19.31
N GLU A 97 -6.74 7.68 18.10
CA GLU A 97 -7.81 8.43 17.43
C GLU A 97 -8.75 7.54 16.61
N PHE A 98 -8.25 6.44 16.04
CA PHE A 98 -9.01 5.62 15.08
C PHE A 98 -9.00 4.12 15.39
N GLY A 99 -8.32 3.68 16.44
CA GLY A 99 -8.24 2.26 16.79
C GLY A 99 -7.64 1.40 15.69
N VAL A 100 -6.65 1.92 14.96
CA VAL A 100 -6.02 1.22 13.83
C VAL A 100 -5.33 -0.05 14.31
N GLU A 101 -5.70 -1.17 13.71
CA GLU A 101 -5.12 -2.50 13.96
C GLU A 101 -4.57 -3.13 12.67
N PHE A 102 -4.87 -2.58 11.51
CA PHE A 102 -4.29 -3.09 10.26
C PHE A 102 -2.78 -2.80 10.21
N PRO A 103 -1.99 -3.65 9.52
CA PRO A 103 -0.56 -3.47 9.37
C PRO A 103 -0.18 -2.10 8.82
N MET A 104 0.81 -1.48 9.45
CA MET A 104 1.38 -0.21 9.02
C MET A 104 2.89 -0.32 8.82
N ALA A 105 3.37 0.28 7.75
CA ALA A 105 4.79 0.47 7.52
C ALA A 105 5.33 1.63 8.39
N VAL A 106 6.65 1.73 8.49
CA VAL A 106 7.31 2.93 8.98
C VAL A 106 7.09 4.10 8.02
N ILE A 107 7.28 5.34 8.49
CA ILE A 107 7.25 6.53 7.63
C ILE A 107 8.18 6.29 6.43
N SER A 108 7.64 6.41 5.23
CA SER A 108 8.32 6.07 3.99
C SER A 108 8.16 7.17 2.95
N HIS A 109 9.12 7.27 2.03
CA HIS A 109 8.94 8.09 0.84
C HIS A 109 8.01 7.38 -0.16
N VAL A 110 7.03 8.10 -0.69
CA VAL A 110 6.06 7.59 -1.67
C VAL A 110 6.20 8.24 -3.04
N LYS A 111 7.06 9.25 -3.15
CA LYS A 111 7.36 9.95 -4.41
C LYS A 111 8.82 10.37 -4.46
N GLY A 112 9.25 10.80 -5.65
CA GLY A 112 10.61 11.26 -5.89
C GLY A 112 11.63 10.15 -5.99
N PRO A 113 12.95 10.50 -6.05
CA PRO A 113 14.02 9.51 -6.29
C PRO A 113 14.24 8.54 -5.14
N GLN A 114 13.74 8.85 -3.93
CA GLN A 114 13.83 7.98 -2.76
C GLN A 114 12.55 7.19 -2.50
N ALA A 115 11.57 7.23 -3.41
CA ALA A 115 10.31 6.51 -3.25
C ALA A 115 10.56 5.02 -3.00
N HIS A 116 9.81 4.48 -2.04
CA HIS A 116 9.81 3.04 -1.79
C HIS A 116 9.53 2.29 -3.09
N PRO A 117 10.20 1.16 -3.36
CA PRO A 117 10.09 0.43 -4.64
C PRO A 117 8.66 0.11 -5.08
N PHE A 118 7.75 -0.15 -4.14
CA PHE A 118 6.34 -0.34 -4.44
C PHE A 118 5.73 0.88 -5.17
N PHE A 119 5.96 2.09 -4.65
CA PHE A 119 5.41 3.31 -5.28
C PHE A 119 6.16 3.70 -6.55
N ALA A 120 7.44 3.40 -6.66
CA ALA A 120 8.19 3.54 -7.91
C ALA A 120 7.62 2.64 -9.01
N TRP A 121 7.19 1.43 -8.65
CA TRP A 121 6.55 0.47 -9.54
C TRP A 121 5.09 0.84 -9.84
N ALA A 122 4.28 1.10 -8.81
CA ALA A 122 2.83 1.33 -8.95
C ALA A 122 2.48 2.73 -9.48
N GLY A 123 3.37 3.69 -9.29
CA GLY A 123 3.15 5.10 -9.54
C GLY A 123 2.99 5.91 -8.26
N ALA A 124 3.62 7.08 -8.21
CA ALA A 124 3.56 7.96 -7.05
C ALA A 124 2.14 8.50 -6.81
N PRO A 125 1.67 8.55 -5.55
CA PRO A 125 0.41 9.19 -5.23
C PRO A 125 0.51 10.71 -5.45
N LYS A 126 -0.59 11.35 -5.80
CA LYS A 126 -0.66 12.81 -5.96
C LYS A 126 -0.99 13.53 -4.65
N TRP A 127 -1.49 12.80 -3.66
CA TRP A 127 -1.80 13.28 -2.33
C TRP A 127 -1.84 12.12 -1.31
N ASN A 128 -2.11 12.41 -0.04
CA ASN A 128 -2.35 11.41 0.99
C ASN A 128 -3.66 10.65 0.74
N PHE A 129 -3.76 9.43 1.23
CA PHE A 129 -4.92 8.54 1.12
C PHE A 129 -5.29 8.14 -0.31
N PHE A 130 -4.30 8.04 -1.20
CA PHE A 130 -4.43 7.23 -2.41
C PHE A 130 -4.48 5.75 -2.02
N LYS A 131 -5.29 4.97 -2.70
CA LYS A 131 -5.46 3.54 -2.43
C LYS A 131 -5.11 2.75 -3.68
N TYR A 132 -4.26 1.74 -3.52
CA TYR A 132 -3.75 0.88 -4.58
C TYR A 132 -4.33 -0.51 -4.39
N LEU A 133 -5.23 -0.93 -5.25
CA LEU A 133 -5.82 -2.26 -5.22
C LEU A 133 -5.01 -3.20 -6.13
N VAL A 134 -4.59 -4.32 -5.57
CA VAL A 134 -3.75 -5.34 -6.21
C VAL A 134 -4.50 -6.65 -6.27
N ALA A 135 -4.46 -7.31 -7.43
CA ALA A 135 -5.05 -8.62 -7.65
C ALA A 135 -4.27 -9.74 -6.94
N ARG A 136 -4.87 -10.92 -6.84
CA ARG A 136 -4.27 -12.13 -6.27
C ARG A 136 -2.93 -12.51 -6.93
N ASP A 137 -2.76 -12.23 -8.21
CA ASP A 137 -1.52 -12.50 -8.97
C ASP A 137 -0.48 -11.40 -8.85
N GLY A 138 -0.76 -10.35 -8.06
CA GLY A 138 0.14 -9.22 -7.82
C GLY A 138 0.08 -8.13 -8.87
N GLN A 139 -0.85 -8.18 -9.83
CA GLN A 139 -1.06 -7.06 -10.76
C GLN A 139 -1.77 -5.90 -10.07
N LEU A 140 -1.32 -4.67 -10.35
CA LEU A 140 -2.05 -3.47 -9.95
C LEU A 140 -3.35 -3.40 -10.76
N LEU A 141 -4.50 -3.40 -10.06
CA LEU A 141 -5.82 -3.32 -10.69
C LEU A 141 -6.25 -1.87 -10.87
N HIS A 142 -6.14 -1.06 -9.82
CA HIS A 142 -6.59 0.32 -9.85
C HIS A 142 -5.92 1.17 -8.77
N ILE A 143 -5.82 2.47 -9.03
CA ILE A 143 -5.39 3.49 -8.07
C ILE A 143 -6.57 4.44 -7.84
N TYR A 144 -7.04 4.50 -6.60
CA TYR A 144 -8.14 5.38 -6.19
C TYR A 144 -7.57 6.66 -5.59
N PRO A 145 -8.02 7.84 -6.04
CA PRO A 145 -7.59 9.11 -5.44
C PRO A 145 -8.14 9.30 -4.03
N SER A 146 -7.65 10.32 -3.33
CA SER A 146 -8.01 10.63 -1.94
C SER A 146 -9.52 10.75 -1.71
N GLN A 147 -10.25 11.31 -2.67
CA GLN A 147 -11.69 11.56 -2.58
C GLN A 147 -12.55 10.30 -2.61
N VAL A 148 -12.02 9.19 -3.08
CA VAL A 148 -12.74 7.91 -3.04
C VAL A 148 -12.63 7.34 -1.64
N GLU A 149 -13.73 7.35 -0.90
CA GLU A 149 -13.80 6.82 0.46
C GLU A 149 -13.51 5.30 0.47
N PRO A 150 -12.82 4.79 1.50
CA PRO A 150 -12.51 3.36 1.58
C PRO A 150 -13.76 2.46 1.60
N ASP A 151 -14.85 2.93 2.18
CA ASP A 151 -16.13 2.21 2.27
C ASP A 151 -17.09 2.54 1.12
N SER A 152 -16.64 3.29 0.10
CA SER A 152 -17.45 3.57 -1.08
C SER A 152 -17.85 2.29 -1.82
N PRO A 153 -19.05 2.26 -2.44
CA PRO A 153 -19.45 1.11 -3.27
C PRO A 153 -18.48 0.81 -4.41
N GLU A 154 -17.82 1.82 -4.94
CA GLU A 154 -16.80 1.67 -6.00
C GLU A 154 -15.64 0.80 -5.53
N LEU A 155 -15.04 1.12 -4.38
CA LEU A 155 -13.89 0.38 -3.86
C LEU A 155 -14.29 -0.97 -3.27
N THR A 156 -15.39 -1.04 -2.52
CA THR A 156 -15.83 -2.30 -1.91
C THR A 156 -16.23 -3.35 -2.94
N ARG A 157 -16.89 -2.98 -4.03
CA ARG A 157 -17.17 -3.91 -5.14
C ARG A 157 -15.89 -4.42 -5.80
N ALA A 158 -14.90 -3.55 -5.98
CA ALA A 158 -13.62 -3.96 -6.56
C ALA A 158 -12.86 -4.92 -5.63
N ILE A 159 -12.88 -4.69 -4.31
CA ILE A 159 -12.32 -5.60 -3.30
C ILE A 159 -13.02 -6.96 -3.36
N GLU A 160 -14.36 -6.96 -3.37
CA GLU A 160 -15.15 -8.20 -3.47
C GLU A 160 -14.80 -8.98 -4.74
N ALA A 161 -14.67 -8.30 -5.88
CA ALA A 161 -14.28 -8.93 -7.14
C ALA A 161 -12.84 -9.50 -7.07
N ALA A 162 -11.92 -8.81 -6.42
CA ALA A 162 -10.54 -9.26 -6.23
C ALA A 162 -10.43 -10.47 -5.28
N LEU A 163 -11.33 -10.57 -4.30
CA LEU A 163 -11.41 -11.71 -3.37
C LEU A 163 -12.01 -12.96 -4.05
N GLY A 164 -12.90 -12.79 -4.98
CA GLY A 164 -13.55 -13.88 -5.75
C GLY A 164 -14.76 -14.46 -5.06
#